data_4125e8420b893560e0ebfd2ea559a000
#
_entry.id   4125e8420b893560e0ebfd2ea559a000
#
_cell.length_a   1.000
_cell.length_b   1.000
_cell.length_c   1.000
_cell.angle_alpha   90.00
_cell.angle_beta   90.00
_cell.angle_gamma   90.00
#
_symmetry.space_group_name_H-M   'P 1'
#
loop_
_entity.id
_entity.type
_entity.pdbx_description
1 polymer ?
#
loop_
_entity_poly.entity_id
_entity_poly.type
_entity_poly.pdbx_seq_one_letter_code
_entity_poly.pdbx_strand_id
1 'polypeptide(L)'
;KFNEFTFSQLPQDFQLYPRANDNLGTIAIEGVLSSNEYQSYSVRLLRNGLLKSYKKTSLQFSNGIAKLSESIKIPAELAEYGIEIFGIKNTDSTLIVRRNNIVAGDVYYVTGQSNAWIGPIDDLVYQGEWLRSFGAVQLPENYGPYNPADTLWSLATGRTRIGPFAAELARLIYETEKIPIAIINSAAGGSSIDWHLKLDGNISALDGGNIMYYKAI
;
A
#
# COMPACT_ATOMS: atom_id res chain seq x y z
N LYS A 1 19.13 -4.49 -16.56
CA LYS A 1 19.41 -5.92 -16.30
C LYS A 1 18.93 -6.30 -14.89
N PHE A 2 17.62 -6.14 -14.59
CA PHE A 2 17.05 -6.54 -13.30
C PHE A 2 15.93 -7.58 -13.47
N ASN A 3 15.86 -8.25 -14.64
CA ASN A 3 14.80 -9.19 -14.98
C ASN A 3 14.92 -10.58 -14.31
N GLU A 4 15.85 -10.73 -13.37
CA GLU A 4 16.12 -12.03 -12.74
C GLU A 4 15.32 -12.23 -11.44
N PHE A 5 15.01 -11.12 -10.73
CA PHE A 5 14.14 -11.13 -9.56
C PHE A 5 12.70 -10.82 -9.97
N THR A 6 11.81 -11.74 -9.70
CA THR A 6 10.36 -11.55 -9.90
C THR A 6 9.67 -11.62 -8.53
N PHE A 7 9.04 -10.54 -8.13
CA PHE A 7 8.31 -10.47 -6.87
C PHE A 7 6.83 -10.75 -7.10
N SER A 8 6.28 -11.71 -6.38
CA SER A 8 4.84 -11.95 -6.28
C SER A 8 4.21 -11.10 -5.20
N GLN A 9 4.98 -10.73 -4.16
CA GLN A 9 4.57 -9.82 -3.11
C GLN A 9 5.73 -8.91 -2.74
N LEU A 10 5.49 -7.60 -2.81
CA LEU A 10 6.46 -6.57 -2.49
C LEU A 10 5.71 -5.32 -2.01
N PRO A 11 6.16 -4.62 -0.94
CA PRO A 11 5.57 -3.37 -0.56
C PRO A 11 5.64 -2.32 -1.69
N GLN A 12 4.67 -1.40 -1.69
CA GLN A 12 4.73 -0.18 -2.50
C GLN A 12 5.30 0.97 -1.66
N ASP A 13 5.79 2.00 -2.32
CA ASP A 13 6.08 3.26 -1.66
C ASP A 13 4.78 3.83 -1.07
N PHE A 14 4.87 4.49 0.08
CA PHE A 14 3.75 5.05 0.85
C PHE A 14 2.73 4.03 1.39
N GLN A 15 2.94 2.74 1.21
CA GLN A 15 2.00 1.71 1.67
C GLN A 15 1.81 1.75 3.18
N LEU A 16 0.56 1.68 3.63
CA LEU A 16 0.23 1.43 5.02
C LEU A 16 -0.13 -0.05 5.20
N TYR A 17 0.52 -0.68 6.18
CA TYR A 17 0.21 -2.04 6.63
C TYR A 17 -0.71 -1.98 7.85
N PRO A 18 -1.90 -2.61 7.80
CA PRO A 18 -2.80 -2.64 8.94
C PRO A 18 -2.12 -3.24 10.16
N ARG A 19 -2.26 -2.58 11.30
CA ARG A 19 -1.80 -3.15 12.57
C ARG A 19 -2.73 -4.28 13.03
N ALA A 20 -2.12 -5.32 13.60
CA ALA A 20 -2.85 -6.35 14.33
C ALA A 20 -3.00 -5.96 15.81
N ASN A 21 -3.59 -6.86 16.60
CA ASN A 21 -3.81 -6.63 18.04
C ASN A 21 -2.51 -6.44 18.85
N ASP A 22 -1.37 -6.86 18.30
CA ASP A 22 -0.03 -6.64 18.87
C ASP A 22 0.57 -5.27 18.52
N ASN A 23 -0.22 -4.40 17.90
CA ASN A 23 0.18 -3.07 17.40
C ASN A 23 1.29 -3.11 16.33
N LEU A 24 1.40 -4.21 15.60
CA LEU A 24 2.38 -4.38 14.53
C LEU A 24 1.71 -4.58 13.18
N GLY A 25 2.21 -3.92 12.14
CA GLY A 25 1.94 -4.25 10.74
C GLY A 25 2.94 -5.28 10.23
N THR A 26 2.54 -6.15 9.32
CA THR A 26 3.40 -7.20 8.75
C THR A 26 3.65 -6.94 7.27
N ILE A 27 4.92 -6.70 6.92
CA ILE A 27 5.38 -6.57 5.55
C ILE A 27 5.78 -7.95 5.06
N ALA A 28 5.09 -8.48 4.07
CA ALA A 28 5.47 -9.71 3.39
C ALA A 28 6.24 -9.38 2.10
N ILE A 29 7.31 -10.13 1.85
CA ILE A 29 8.11 -10.06 0.63
C ILE A 29 8.25 -11.48 0.09
N GLU A 30 7.70 -11.71 -1.08
CA GLU A 30 7.77 -13.01 -1.74
C GLU A 30 8.20 -12.84 -3.19
N GLY A 31 9.00 -13.81 -3.66
CA GLY A 31 9.46 -13.76 -5.03
C GLY A 31 10.33 -14.95 -5.39
N VAL A 32 10.83 -14.90 -6.61
CA VAL A 32 11.75 -15.89 -7.14
C VAL A 32 12.92 -15.22 -7.85
N LEU A 33 14.06 -15.87 -7.81
CA LEU A 33 15.25 -15.54 -8.59
C LEU A 33 15.50 -16.65 -9.58
N SER A 34 15.57 -16.32 -10.86
CA SER A 34 15.81 -17.28 -11.97
C SER A 34 17.24 -17.33 -12.46
N SER A 35 18.18 -16.69 -11.76
CA SER A 35 19.60 -16.67 -12.08
C SER A 35 20.43 -17.13 -10.88
N ASN A 36 21.42 -17.96 -11.12
CA ASN A 36 22.37 -18.41 -10.09
C ASN A 36 23.56 -17.44 -9.92
N GLU A 37 23.45 -16.22 -10.40
CA GLU A 37 24.50 -15.21 -10.28
C GLU A 37 24.74 -14.80 -8.81
N TYR A 38 23.68 -14.79 -7.99
CA TYR A 38 23.75 -14.45 -6.57
C TYR A 38 23.75 -15.72 -5.70
N GLN A 39 24.55 -15.73 -4.64
CA GLN A 39 24.58 -16.82 -3.65
C GLN A 39 23.64 -16.56 -2.46
N SER A 40 23.34 -15.29 -2.21
CA SER A 40 22.45 -14.89 -1.13
C SER A 40 21.77 -13.58 -1.47
N TYR A 41 20.72 -13.24 -0.74
CA TYR A 41 20.15 -11.92 -0.72
C TYR A 41 20.19 -11.36 0.71
N SER A 42 20.06 -10.05 0.83
CA SER A 42 19.84 -9.42 2.13
C SER A 42 18.69 -8.42 2.06
N VAL A 43 18.01 -8.31 3.19
CA VAL A 43 16.95 -7.32 3.40
C VAL A 43 17.38 -6.38 4.52
N ARG A 44 17.31 -5.09 4.26
CA ARG A 44 17.51 -4.02 5.24
C ARG A 44 16.18 -3.38 5.52
N LEU A 45 15.83 -3.26 6.79
CA LEU A 45 14.76 -2.42 7.26
C LEU A 45 15.35 -1.12 7.77
N LEU A 46 14.89 -0.02 7.24
CA LEU A 46 15.24 1.33 7.67
C LEU A 46 14.07 1.90 8.49
N ARG A 47 14.36 2.71 9.51
CA ARG A 47 13.39 3.52 10.25
C ARG A 47 13.85 4.97 10.21
N ASN A 48 13.03 5.84 9.64
CA ASN A 48 13.39 7.25 9.39
C ASN A 48 14.76 7.39 8.71
N GLY A 49 15.01 6.55 7.69
CA GLY A 49 16.25 6.52 6.94
C GLY A 49 17.46 5.84 7.62
N LEU A 50 17.35 5.47 8.90
CA LEU A 50 18.42 4.81 9.64
C LEU A 50 18.22 3.28 9.68
N LEU A 51 19.31 2.52 9.54
CA LEU A 51 19.26 1.07 9.57
C LEU A 51 18.71 0.56 10.92
N LYS A 52 17.56 -0.10 10.88
CA LYS A 52 16.89 -0.72 12.04
C LYS A 52 17.25 -2.20 12.18
N SER A 53 17.22 -2.94 11.07
CA SER A 53 17.59 -4.35 11.05
C SER A 53 18.16 -4.76 9.69
N TYR A 54 18.94 -5.84 9.73
CA TYR A 54 19.56 -6.45 8.58
C TYR A 54 19.44 -7.97 8.69
N LYS A 55 19.02 -8.60 7.60
CA LYS A 55 18.97 -10.06 7.48
C LYS A 55 19.60 -10.47 6.17
N LYS A 56 20.50 -11.46 6.21
CA LYS A 56 21.08 -12.11 5.04
C LYS A 56 20.60 -13.55 4.99
N THR A 57 20.15 -14.00 3.81
CA THR A 57 19.61 -15.34 3.59
C THR A 57 20.32 -15.97 2.38
N SER A 58 20.82 -17.20 2.54
CA SER A 58 21.41 -17.97 1.44
C SER A 58 20.34 -18.44 0.48
N LEU A 59 20.63 -18.33 -0.82
CA LEU A 59 19.73 -18.79 -1.87
C LEU A 59 19.93 -20.30 -2.10
N GLN A 60 18.82 -21.03 -2.13
CA GLN A 60 18.80 -22.46 -2.44
C GLN A 60 18.12 -22.65 -3.79
N PHE A 61 18.91 -23.02 -4.79
CA PHE A 61 18.41 -23.23 -6.14
C PHE A 61 17.91 -24.67 -6.33
N SER A 62 16.70 -24.77 -6.88
CA SER A 62 16.13 -26.02 -7.37
C SER A 62 15.60 -25.80 -8.79
N ASN A 63 16.04 -26.60 -9.74
CA ASN A 63 15.70 -26.44 -11.17
C ASN A 63 15.97 -25.02 -11.71
N GLY A 64 17.06 -24.38 -11.27
CA GLY A 64 17.45 -23.05 -11.72
C GLY A 64 16.68 -21.89 -11.07
N ILE A 65 15.83 -22.15 -10.08
CA ILE A 65 15.02 -21.15 -9.39
C ILE A 65 15.30 -21.20 -7.90
N ALA A 66 15.50 -20.02 -7.27
CA ALA A 66 15.53 -19.86 -5.83
C ALA A 66 14.34 -19.01 -5.35
N LYS A 67 13.76 -19.37 -4.21
CA LYS A 67 12.65 -18.63 -3.60
C LYS A 67 13.17 -17.60 -2.60
N LEU A 68 12.51 -16.44 -2.59
CA LEU A 68 12.62 -15.43 -1.54
C LEU A 68 11.31 -15.41 -0.75
N SER A 69 11.42 -15.43 0.59
CA SER A 69 10.25 -15.27 1.46
C SER A 69 10.69 -14.63 2.76
N GLU A 70 10.18 -13.44 3.03
CA GLU A 70 10.47 -12.68 4.25
C GLU A 70 9.17 -12.11 4.83
N SER A 71 9.13 -12.06 6.14
CA SER A 71 8.05 -11.43 6.91
C SER A 71 8.68 -10.50 7.94
N ILE A 72 8.37 -9.21 7.86
CA ILE A 72 8.97 -8.17 8.67
C ILE A 72 7.86 -7.45 9.43
N LYS A 73 7.96 -7.41 10.74
CA LYS A 73 7.01 -6.68 11.58
C LYS A 73 7.53 -5.27 11.84
N ILE A 74 6.65 -4.28 11.68
CA ILE A 74 6.90 -2.88 11.98
C ILE A 74 5.83 -2.35 12.95
N PRO A 75 6.20 -1.57 13.98
CA PRO A 75 5.24 -0.94 14.90
C PRO A 75 4.33 0.05 14.18
N ALA A 76 3.08 0.15 14.64
CA ALA A 76 2.21 1.27 14.34
C ALA A 76 2.65 2.47 15.20
N GLU A 77 3.43 3.34 14.62
CA GLU A 77 4.01 4.53 15.25
C GLU A 77 4.25 5.63 14.20
N LEU A 78 4.49 6.86 14.65
CA LEU A 78 4.81 7.98 13.78
C LEU A 78 6.28 7.89 13.33
N ALA A 79 6.57 6.88 12.50
CA ALA A 79 7.85 6.68 11.86
C ALA A 79 7.65 6.08 10.47
N GLU A 80 8.46 6.49 9.52
CA GLU A 80 8.49 5.92 8.18
C GLU A 80 9.53 4.81 8.09
N TYR A 81 9.15 3.74 7.41
CA TYR A 81 10.01 2.59 7.17
C TYR A 81 10.41 2.52 5.69
N GLY A 82 11.63 2.05 5.47
CA GLY A 82 12.15 1.72 4.16
C GLY A 82 12.60 0.27 4.10
N ILE A 83 12.45 -0.34 2.92
CA ILE A 83 12.95 -1.68 2.62
C ILE A 83 13.95 -1.58 1.49
N GLU A 84 15.12 -2.18 1.70
CA GLU A 84 16.13 -2.38 0.66
C GLU A 84 16.46 -3.85 0.54
N ILE A 85 16.43 -4.37 -0.70
CA ILE A 85 16.79 -5.76 -1.01
C ILE A 85 18.01 -5.73 -1.89
N PHE A 86 19.05 -6.47 -1.48
CA PHE A 86 20.29 -6.62 -2.22
C PHE A 86 20.50 -8.06 -2.63
N GLY A 87 20.94 -8.27 -3.88
CA GLY A 87 21.56 -9.52 -4.31
C GLY A 87 23.04 -9.51 -3.95
N ILE A 88 23.57 -10.64 -3.46
CA ILE A 88 24.95 -10.74 -3.00
C ILE A 88 25.67 -11.81 -3.82
N LYS A 89 26.78 -11.39 -4.45
CA LYS A 89 27.71 -12.22 -5.22
C LYS A 89 29.11 -12.07 -4.65
N ASN A 90 29.61 -13.15 -4.04
CA ASN A 90 30.89 -13.11 -3.30
C ASN A 90 30.87 -12.01 -2.19
N THR A 91 31.69 -10.99 -2.35
CA THR A 91 31.75 -9.83 -1.47
C THR A 91 30.91 -8.66 -1.95
N ASP A 92 30.45 -8.69 -3.19
CA ASP A 92 29.73 -7.58 -3.81
C ASP A 92 28.23 -7.68 -3.53
N SER A 93 27.62 -6.52 -3.33
CA SER A 93 26.19 -6.39 -3.12
C SER A 93 25.57 -5.41 -4.12
N THR A 94 24.52 -5.84 -4.79
CA THR A 94 23.79 -5.03 -5.77
C THR A 94 22.41 -4.75 -5.24
N LEU A 95 22.03 -3.46 -5.19
CA LEU A 95 20.67 -3.06 -4.83
C LEU A 95 19.69 -3.53 -5.93
N ILE A 96 18.74 -4.38 -5.55
CA ILE A 96 17.71 -4.92 -6.45
C ILE A 96 16.47 -4.03 -6.42
N VAL A 97 16.00 -3.69 -5.21
CA VAL A 97 14.81 -2.86 -5.04
C VAL A 97 14.88 -2.07 -3.75
N ARG A 98 14.33 -0.86 -3.79
CA ARG A 98 14.08 -0.03 -2.61
C ARG A 98 12.62 0.39 -2.59
N ARG A 99 12.04 0.42 -1.38
CA ARG A 99 10.71 0.96 -1.09
C ARG A 99 10.81 1.88 0.11
N ASN A 100 10.11 2.99 0.05
CA ASN A 100 10.21 4.05 1.07
C ASN A 100 8.84 4.46 1.58
N ASN A 101 8.83 5.23 2.66
CA ASN A 101 7.65 5.87 3.23
C ASN A 101 6.55 4.87 3.64
N ILE A 102 6.95 3.62 3.95
CA ILE A 102 6.07 2.57 4.44
C ILE A 102 5.74 2.86 5.89
N VAL A 103 4.49 2.66 6.28
CA VAL A 103 4.01 2.85 7.66
C VAL A 103 3.13 1.69 8.11
N ALA A 104 2.91 1.57 9.42
CA ALA A 104 1.87 0.71 9.97
C ALA A 104 0.86 1.56 10.74
N GLY A 105 -0.42 1.16 10.73
CA GLY A 105 -1.48 1.91 11.38
C GLY A 105 -2.85 1.35 11.11
N ASP A 106 -3.88 2.18 11.16
CA ASP A 106 -5.26 1.75 10.91
C ASP A 106 -5.71 2.10 9.48
N VAL A 107 -6.53 1.21 8.93
CA VAL A 107 -7.16 1.39 7.61
C VAL A 107 -8.66 1.54 7.80
N TYR A 108 -9.21 2.60 7.24
CA TYR A 108 -10.65 2.86 7.23
C TYR A 108 -11.17 2.86 5.80
N TYR A 109 -12.24 2.12 5.59
CA TYR A 109 -12.94 2.09 4.33
C TYR A 109 -14.16 3.02 4.40
N VAL A 110 -14.21 3.97 3.48
CA VAL A 110 -15.32 4.92 3.34
C VAL A 110 -16.07 4.62 2.06
N THR A 111 -17.38 4.41 2.17
CA THR A 111 -18.27 4.20 1.05
C THR A 111 -19.55 5.00 1.23
N GLY A 112 -20.27 5.25 0.16
CA GLY A 112 -21.51 5.99 0.18
C GLY A 112 -21.70 6.88 -1.05
N GLN A 113 -22.64 7.79 -0.94
CA GLN A 113 -22.94 8.74 -2.00
C GLN A 113 -22.26 10.12 -1.78
N SER A 114 -22.86 11.19 -2.30
CA SER A 114 -22.32 12.55 -2.32
C SER A 114 -21.78 13.07 -0.98
N ASN A 115 -22.39 12.72 0.15
CA ASN A 115 -21.92 13.15 1.48
C ASN A 115 -20.60 12.49 1.91
N ALA A 116 -20.28 11.33 1.34
CA ALA A 116 -19.03 10.62 1.59
C ALA A 116 -18.04 10.74 0.42
N TRP A 117 -18.41 11.46 -0.62
CA TRP A 117 -17.67 11.53 -1.87
C TRP A 117 -16.31 12.23 -1.71
N ILE A 118 -15.41 11.86 -2.62
CA ILE A 118 -14.07 12.42 -2.76
C ILE A 118 -14.17 13.86 -3.30
N GLY A 119 -14.53 14.81 -2.45
CA GLY A 119 -14.50 16.25 -2.78
C GLY A 119 -13.07 16.81 -2.72
N PRO A 120 -12.86 18.05 -3.18
CA PRO A 120 -11.60 18.74 -2.92
C PRO A 120 -11.37 18.80 -1.41
N ILE A 121 -10.14 18.46 -1.01
CA ILE A 121 -9.69 18.76 0.35
C ILE A 121 -9.33 20.24 0.31
N ASP A 122 -10.10 21.05 1.00
CA ASP A 122 -9.78 22.46 1.21
C ASP A 122 -8.57 22.59 2.13
N ASP A 123 -7.91 23.74 2.12
CA ASP A 123 -6.76 24.04 2.98
C ASP A 123 -7.05 23.90 4.49
N LEU A 124 -8.32 23.85 4.86
CA LEU A 124 -8.81 23.65 6.23
C LEU A 124 -8.82 22.19 6.68
N VAL A 125 -8.60 21.23 5.76
CA VAL A 125 -8.66 19.80 6.06
C VAL A 125 -7.26 19.26 6.25
N TYR A 126 -7.09 18.38 7.25
CA TYR A 126 -5.82 17.76 7.55
C TYR A 126 -5.20 17.04 6.34
N GLN A 127 -4.00 17.47 5.97
CA GLN A 127 -3.17 16.89 4.91
C GLN A 127 -1.79 16.56 5.49
N GLY A 128 -1.75 15.61 6.41
CA GLY A 128 -0.51 15.27 7.12
C GLY A 128 0.27 14.15 6.43
N GLU A 129 1.57 14.11 6.74
CA GLU A 129 2.48 13.06 6.28
C GLU A 129 2.09 11.65 6.77
N TRP A 130 1.22 11.55 7.77
CA TRP A 130 0.73 10.29 8.36
C TRP A 130 -0.61 9.83 7.81
N LEU A 131 -1.15 10.56 6.84
CA LEU A 131 -2.39 10.20 6.18
C LEU A 131 -2.11 9.59 4.82
N ARG A 132 -2.55 8.36 4.63
CA ARG A 132 -2.38 7.59 3.39
C ARG A 132 -3.69 7.44 2.65
N SER A 133 -3.58 7.31 1.34
CA SER A 133 -4.69 6.99 0.44
C SER A 133 -4.28 5.85 -0.49
N PHE A 134 -5.26 5.05 -0.92
CA PHE A 134 -5.06 3.99 -1.90
C PHE A 134 -6.08 4.12 -3.03
N GLY A 135 -5.63 4.03 -4.27
CA GLY A 135 -6.51 3.96 -5.44
C GLY A 135 -7.27 5.23 -5.78
N ALA A 136 -6.85 6.41 -5.29
CA ALA A 136 -7.54 7.68 -5.53
C ALA A 136 -6.74 8.64 -6.43
N VAL A 137 -5.90 8.11 -7.31
CA VAL A 137 -4.97 8.92 -8.14
C VAL A 137 -5.69 9.68 -9.24
N GLN A 138 -6.86 9.22 -9.67
CA GLN A 138 -7.65 9.92 -10.67
C GLN A 138 -8.94 10.41 -10.05
N LEU A 139 -9.11 11.72 -10.06
CA LEU A 139 -10.44 12.29 -9.90
C LEU A 139 -11.31 11.77 -11.03
N PRO A 140 -12.48 11.28 -10.73
CA PRO A 140 -13.47 11.07 -11.75
C PRO A 140 -14.02 12.44 -12.17
N GLU A 141 -13.32 13.15 -13.02
CA GLU A 141 -14.00 14.09 -13.91
C GLU A 141 -14.84 13.30 -14.91
N ASN A 142 -14.58 12.01 -15.02
CA ASN A 142 -15.36 11.04 -15.75
C ASN A 142 -15.51 9.80 -14.87
N TYR A 143 -16.71 9.39 -14.58
CA TYR A 143 -17.06 8.08 -14.05
C TYR A 143 -16.67 7.00 -15.07
N GLY A 144 -15.37 6.84 -15.25
CA GLY A 144 -14.81 5.88 -16.18
C GLY A 144 -14.76 4.47 -15.58
N PRO A 145 -14.59 3.45 -16.42
CA PRO A 145 -14.41 2.09 -15.94
C PRO A 145 -13.19 1.99 -15.02
N TYR A 146 -13.17 0.99 -14.15
CA TYR A 146 -12.06 0.65 -13.28
C TYR A 146 -10.72 0.75 -14.04
N ASN A 147 -9.81 1.54 -13.50
CA ASN A 147 -8.46 1.67 -14.02
C ASN A 147 -7.51 0.82 -13.15
N PRO A 148 -6.91 -0.25 -13.68
CA PRO A 148 -5.94 -1.07 -12.94
C PRO A 148 -4.73 -0.28 -12.44
N ALA A 149 -4.43 0.89 -13.04
CA ALA A 149 -3.37 1.78 -12.56
C ALA A 149 -3.78 2.53 -11.29
N ASP A 150 -5.04 2.46 -10.86
CA ASP A 150 -5.56 3.09 -9.65
C ASP A 150 -5.37 2.18 -8.41
N THR A 151 -4.24 1.50 -8.33
CA THR A 151 -3.85 0.57 -7.26
C THR A 151 -2.58 1.03 -6.55
N LEU A 152 -2.33 2.33 -6.51
CA LEU A 152 -1.13 2.89 -5.90
C LEU A 152 -1.44 3.51 -4.54
N TRP A 153 -0.51 3.30 -3.62
CA TRP A 153 -0.48 4.02 -2.35
C TRP A 153 0.14 5.40 -2.52
N SER A 154 -0.35 6.37 -1.76
CA SER A 154 0.13 7.76 -1.80
C SER A 154 -0.20 8.50 -0.49
N LEU A 155 0.35 9.69 -0.33
CA LEU A 155 -0.18 10.65 0.64
C LEU A 155 -1.56 11.13 0.19
N ALA A 156 -2.46 11.35 1.15
CA ALA A 156 -3.81 11.86 0.88
C ALA A 156 -3.79 13.38 0.61
N THR A 157 -3.03 13.80 -0.41
CA THR A 157 -2.84 15.20 -0.80
C THR A 157 -3.16 15.40 -2.28
N GLY A 158 -3.57 16.60 -2.67
CA GLY A 158 -3.76 16.95 -4.08
C GLY A 158 -4.77 16.05 -4.78
N ARG A 159 -4.30 15.23 -5.74
CA ARG A 159 -5.15 14.35 -6.55
C ARG A 159 -5.61 13.07 -5.84
N THR A 160 -4.95 12.70 -4.75
CA THR A 160 -5.24 11.48 -3.97
C THR A 160 -6.23 11.75 -2.86
N ARG A 161 -7.33 12.37 -3.22
CA ARG A 161 -8.33 12.90 -2.29
C ARG A 161 -9.11 11.78 -1.64
N ILE A 162 -9.35 11.96 -0.35
CA ILE A 162 -10.16 11.05 0.47
C ILE A 162 -11.48 11.66 0.92
N GLY A 163 -11.70 12.93 0.63
CA GLY A 163 -12.87 13.72 1.02
C GLY A 163 -12.73 14.38 2.39
N PRO A 164 -13.42 15.52 2.60
CA PRO A 164 -13.30 16.31 3.84
C PRO A 164 -13.70 15.54 5.10
N PHE A 165 -14.79 14.79 5.02
CA PHE A 165 -15.27 13.97 6.14
C PHE A 165 -14.23 12.93 6.57
N ALA A 166 -13.66 12.20 5.62
CA ALA A 166 -12.69 11.15 5.90
C ALA A 166 -11.34 11.72 6.39
N ALA A 167 -10.94 12.88 5.87
CA ALA A 167 -9.73 13.56 6.31
C ALA A 167 -9.88 14.06 7.76
N GLU A 168 -11.03 14.60 8.15
CA GLU A 168 -11.30 15.01 9.52
C GLU A 168 -11.37 13.82 10.48
N LEU A 169 -12.00 12.71 10.08
CA LEU A 169 -11.99 11.46 10.83
C LEU A 169 -10.55 10.99 11.09
N ALA A 170 -9.74 10.95 10.04
CA ALA A 170 -8.35 10.53 10.15
C ALA A 170 -7.53 11.47 11.04
N ARG A 171 -7.77 12.79 11.00
CA ARG A 171 -7.14 13.77 11.87
C ARG A 171 -7.44 13.49 13.34
N LEU A 172 -8.72 13.29 13.68
CA LEU A 172 -9.15 13.02 15.05
C LEU A 172 -8.52 11.73 15.61
N ILE A 173 -8.46 10.66 14.79
CA ILE A 173 -7.84 9.41 15.19
C ILE A 173 -6.32 9.59 15.34
N TYR A 174 -5.67 10.22 14.38
CA TYR A 174 -4.23 10.51 14.45
C TYR A 174 -3.86 11.33 15.70
N GLU A 175 -4.65 12.33 16.04
CA GLU A 175 -4.39 13.16 17.23
C GLU A 175 -4.57 12.39 18.53
N THR A 176 -5.45 11.40 18.55
CA THR A 176 -5.72 10.55 19.73
C THR A 176 -4.74 9.41 19.84
N GLU A 177 -4.61 8.62 18.79
CA GLU A 177 -3.87 7.35 18.81
C GLU A 177 -2.38 7.50 18.49
N LYS A 178 -1.99 8.63 17.85
CA LYS A 178 -0.60 8.89 17.40
C LYS A 178 -0.02 7.82 16.49
N ILE A 179 -0.83 7.33 15.56
CA ILE A 179 -0.46 6.35 14.54
C ILE A 179 -0.83 6.84 13.13
N PRO A 180 -0.18 6.33 12.08
CA PRO A 180 -0.59 6.56 10.70
C PRO A 180 -1.98 6.00 10.40
N ILE A 181 -2.71 6.71 9.56
CA ILE A 181 -4.08 6.34 9.14
C ILE A 181 -4.13 6.24 7.62
N ALA A 182 -4.78 5.21 7.12
CA ALA A 182 -5.14 5.13 5.70
C ALA A 182 -6.65 5.21 5.51
N ILE A 183 -7.05 5.96 4.49
CA ILE A 183 -8.43 6.00 4.03
C ILE A 183 -8.50 5.42 2.61
N ILE A 184 -9.36 4.43 2.44
CA ILE A 184 -9.76 3.93 1.12
C ILE A 184 -11.17 4.43 0.89
N ASN A 185 -11.33 5.43 0.00
CA ASN A 185 -12.63 6.03 -0.28
C ASN A 185 -13.15 5.58 -1.65
N SER A 186 -14.25 4.83 -1.64
CA SER A 186 -14.96 4.36 -2.83
C SER A 186 -16.35 4.99 -2.97
N ALA A 187 -16.64 6.09 -2.30
CA ALA A 187 -17.91 6.78 -2.44
C ALA A 187 -18.09 7.36 -3.86
N ALA A 188 -19.32 7.39 -4.32
CA ALA A 188 -19.68 7.97 -5.62
C ALA A 188 -20.94 8.82 -5.51
N GLY A 189 -20.88 10.06 -6.02
CA GLY A 189 -22.03 10.97 -6.03
C GLY A 189 -23.21 10.38 -6.80
N GLY A 190 -24.42 10.43 -6.22
CA GLY A 190 -25.62 9.92 -6.85
C GLY A 190 -25.79 8.40 -6.87
N SER A 191 -24.86 7.65 -6.27
CA SER A 191 -24.94 6.19 -6.21
C SER A 191 -26.06 5.70 -5.28
N SER A 192 -26.70 4.59 -5.66
CA SER A 192 -27.58 3.81 -4.79
C SER A 192 -26.77 2.77 -4.00
N ILE A 193 -27.39 2.18 -2.98
CA ILE A 193 -26.77 1.11 -2.20
C ILE A 193 -26.33 -0.08 -3.06
N ASP A 194 -27.07 -0.38 -4.13
CA ASP A 194 -26.77 -1.50 -5.03
C ASP A 194 -25.42 -1.37 -5.71
N TRP A 195 -24.90 -0.13 -5.91
CA TRP A 195 -23.59 0.11 -6.47
C TRP A 195 -22.44 -0.29 -5.54
N HIS A 196 -22.74 -0.43 -4.26
CA HIS A 196 -21.77 -0.76 -3.21
C HIS A 196 -21.87 -2.21 -2.74
N LEU A 197 -22.81 -2.98 -3.30
CA LEU A 197 -22.98 -4.39 -2.97
C LEU A 197 -22.11 -5.28 -3.89
N LYS A 198 -21.68 -6.41 -3.36
CA LYS A 198 -21.01 -7.44 -4.14
C LYS A 198 -21.98 -8.03 -5.17
N LEU A 199 -21.55 -8.11 -6.43
CA LEU A 199 -22.24 -8.89 -7.44
C LEU A 199 -22.02 -10.38 -7.23
N ASP A 200 -23.11 -11.14 -7.17
CA ASP A 200 -23.01 -12.59 -7.17
C ASP A 200 -22.53 -13.10 -8.54
N GLY A 201 -21.25 -13.39 -8.61
CA GLY A 201 -20.69 -14.32 -9.58
C GLY A 201 -20.14 -13.78 -10.89
N ASN A 202 -20.23 -12.51 -11.26
CA ASN A 202 -19.70 -12.08 -12.54
C ASN A 202 -19.02 -10.67 -12.51
N ILE A 203 -17.70 -10.68 -12.39
CA ILE A 203 -16.87 -9.45 -12.40
C ILE A 203 -16.89 -8.75 -13.77
N SER A 204 -17.27 -9.44 -14.86
CA SER A 204 -17.33 -8.87 -16.20
C SER A 204 -18.51 -7.93 -16.43
N ALA A 205 -19.48 -7.87 -15.54
CA ALA A 205 -20.63 -6.96 -15.59
C ALA A 205 -20.37 -5.65 -14.82
N LEU A 206 -19.13 -5.15 -14.84
CA LEU A 206 -18.72 -3.88 -14.20
C LEU A 206 -19.17 -2.64 -14.99
N ASP A 207 -20.32 -2.66 -15.62
CA ASP A 207 -20.93 -1.46 -16.18
C ASP A 207 -21.76 -0.77 -15.09
N GLY A 208 -21.11 0.15 -14.42
CA GLY A 208 -21.72 1.20 -13.60
C GLY A 208 -22.17 0.82 -12.20
N GLY A 209 -22.67 -0.40 -11.97
CA GLY A 209 -23.42 -0.71 -10.76
C GLY A 209 -22.59 -1.08 -9.53
N ASN A 210 -21.50 -1.84 -9.65
CA ASN A 210 -20.82 -2.41 -8.46
C ASN A 210 -19.33 -2.10 -8.42
N ILE A 211 -18.92 -1.13 -9.22
CA ILE A 211 -17.53 -0.70 -9.35
C ILE A 211 -16.94 -0.24 -8.02
N MET A 212 -17.77 0.28 -7.12
CA MET A 212 -17.33 0.80 -5.83
C MET A 212 -16.95 -0.30 -4.84
N TYR A 213 -17.63 -1.44 -4.87
CA TYR A 213 -17.25 -2.60 -4.08
C TYR A 213 -15.86 -3.11 -4.49
N TYR A 214 -15.63 -3.25 -5.80
CA TYR A 214 -14.36 -3.81 -6.31
C TYR A 214 -13.18 -2.85 -6.26
N LYS A 215 -13.41 -1.56 -6.03
CA LYS A 215 -12.34 -0.60 -5.73
C LYS A 215 -11.80 -0.72 -4.31
N ALA A 216 -12.52 -1.39 -3.44
CA ALA A 216 -12.23 -1.49 -2.03
C ALA A 216 -11.50 -2.78 -1.61
N ILE A 217 -11.55 -3.79 -2.46
CA ILE A 217 -10.91 -5.09 -2.23
C ILE A 217 -9.75 -5.32 -3.19
#